data_08fad437e6708a770935bebdaa08114d
#
_entry.id   08fad437e6708a770935bebdaa08114d
#
_cell.length_a   1.000
_cell.length_b   1.000
_cell.length_c   1.000
_cell.angle_alpha   90.00
_cell.angle_beta   90.00
_cell.angle_gamma   90.00
#
_symmetry.space_group_name_H-M   'P 1'
#
loop_
_entity.id
_entity.type
_entity.pdbx_description
1 polymer ?
#
loop_
_entity_poly.entity_id
_entity_poly.type
_entity_poly.pdbx_seq_one_letter_code
_entity_poly.pdbx_strand_id
1 'polypeptide(L)'
;LSAEMLRLVYKVTANEEDTEFYTDNGAFIASSADFLIRLPAVRSTDQDYAKFNLCEEIMGSKVAHGSFDSGLGEAVKAITDLVNSHKKLRGTGVSIDFIGKGKGNVLLHFNTDGQSLTEKVTFGGKSEFKFKTDVRVLNLCMKNVSALVKDNIVGHEFSLYGPPGKYKAFRLDYSATDFHLSYYLMCSSV
;
A
#
# COMPACT_ATOMS: atom_id res chain seq x y z
N LEU A 1 15.55 -4.62 -10.19
CA LEU A 1 16.25 -3.60 -9.39
C LEU A 1 15.72 -3.60 -7.96
N SER A 2 16.59 -3.38 -6.96
CA SER A 2 16.11 -3.13 -5.59
C SER A 2 15.49 -1.74 -5.47
N ALA A 3 14.68 -1.52 -4.43
CA ALA A 3 14.09 -0.19 -4.18
C ALA A 3 15.14 0.90 -3.95
N GLU A 4 16.30 0.54 -3.38
CA GLU A 4 17.43 1.46 -3.19
C GLU A 4 18.08 1.85 -4.52
N MET A 5 18.25 0.87 -5.43
CA MET A 5 18.76 1.12 -6.77
C MET A 5 17.82 2.02 -7.58
N LEU A 6 16.51 1.79 -7.50
CA LEU A 6 15.51 2.65 -8.14
C LEU A 6 15.55 4.07 -7.58
N ARG A 7 15.72 4.24 -6.26
CA ARG A 7 15.88 5.57 -5.65
C ARG A 7 17.14 6.28 -6.11
N LEU A 8 18.25 5.55 -6.28
CA LEU A 8 19.49 6.10 -6.81
C LEU A 8 19.30 6.60 -8.24
N VAL A 9 18.71 5.75 -9.11
CA VAL A 9 18.38 6.13 -10.49
C VAL A 9 17.53 7.39 -10.48
N TYR A 10 16.42 7.39 -9.74
CA TYR A 10 15.52 8.54 -9.66
C TYR A 10 16.24 9.84 -9.22
N LYS A 11 17.11 9.77 -8.21
CA LYS A 11 17.85 10.95 -7.73
C LYS A 11 18.77 11.55 -8.79
N VAL A 12 19.41 10.70 -9.59
CA VAL A 12 20.36 11.15 -10.63
C VAL A 12 19.60 11.64 -11.86
N THR A 13 18.48 11.01 -12.20
CA THR A 13 17.72 11.32 -13.42
C THR A 13 16.65 12.38 -13.25
N ALA A 14 16.31 12.78 -12.01
CA ALA A 14 15.17 13.64 -11.71
C ALA A 14 15.23 15.04 -12.35
N ASN A 15 16.41 15.51 -12.72
CA ASN A 15 16.62 16.83 -13.34
C ASN A 15 17.13 16.74 -14.80
N GLU A 16 17.15 15.54 -15.37
CA GLU A 16 17.65 15.29 -16.71
C GLU A 16 16.50 15.09 -17.69
N GLU A 17 16.42 15.89 -18.71
CA GLU A 17 15.32 15.85 -19.70
C GLU A 17 15.44 14.67 -20.68
N ASP A 18 16.67 14.23 -20.98
CA ASP A 18 16.94 13.20 -22.00
C ASP A 18 17.64 11.97 -21.41
N THR A 19 16.94 11.25 -20.50
CA THR A 19 17.48 10.02 -19.95
C THR A 19 16.93 8.80 -20.68
N GLU A 20 17.82 8.01 -21.27
CA GLU A 20 17.48 6.72 -21.86
C GLU A 20 17.59 5.59 -20.84
N PHE A 21 16.61 4.69 -20.83
CA PHE A 21 16.59 3.50 -19.99
C PHE A 21 16.56 2.25 -20.86
N TYR A 22 17.52 1.36 -20.66
CA TYR A 22 17.58 0.08 -21.39
C TYR A 22 18.26 -1.01 -20.58
N THR A 23 18.24 -2.23 -21.08
CA THR A 23 18.95 -3.36 -20.50
C THR A 23 20.00 -3.88 -21.47
N ASP A 24 21.20 -4.13 -20.95
CA ASP A 24 22.30 -4.70 -21.71
C ASP A 24 23.03 -5.74 -20.85
N ASN A 25 23.24 -6.94 -21.41
CA ASN A 25 24.01 -8.05 -20.77
C ASN A 25 23.64 -8.29 -19.30
N GLY A 26 22.35 -8.28 -18.96
CA GLY A 26 21.86 -8.50 -17.60
C GLY A 26 22.12 -7.32 -16.65
N ALA A 27 22.41 -6.15 -17.18
CA ALA A 27 22.45 -4.90 -16.44
C ALA A 27 21.29 -3.97 -16.86
N PHE A 28 20.76 -3.23 -15.93
CA PHE A 28 19.90 -2.07 -16.18
C PHE A 28 20.81 -0.85 -16.36
N ILE A 29 20.56 -0.09 -17.42
CA ILE A 29 21.34 1.08 -17.78
C ILE A 29 20.42 2.31 -17.82
N ALA A 30 20.84 3.38 -17.18
CA ALA A 30 20.30 4.71 -17.37
C ALA A 30 21.43 5.60 -17.88
N SER A 31 21.24 6.25 -19.02
CA SER A 31 22.24 7.11 -19.65
C SER A 31 21.66 8.42 -20.12
N SER A 32 22.44 9.48 -20.00
CA SER A 32 22.22 10.77 -20.62
C SER A 32 23.57 11.28 -21.20
N ALA A 33 23.59 12.51 -21.70
CA ALA A 33 24.81 13.14 -22.15
C ALA A 33 25.88 13.26 -21.04
N ASP A 34 25.43 13.40 -19.79
CA ASP A 34 26.29 13.76 -18.66
C ASP A 34 26.57 12.58 -17.71
N PHE A 35 25.85 11.45 -17.82
CA PHE A 35 26.07 10.29 -16.94
C PHE A 35 25.75 8.95 -17.61
N LEU A 36 26.33 7.91 -17.04
CA LEU A 36 26.00 6.51 -17.31
C LEU A 36 25.88 5.77 -15.98
N ILE A 37 24.70 5.25 -15.65
CA ILE A 37 24.49 4.38 -14.51
C ILE A 37 24.32 2.96 -15.02
N ARG A 38 25.12 2.03 -14.50
CA ARG A 38 24.99 0.59 -14.78
C ARG A 38 24.71 -0.15 -13.47
N LEU A 39 23.55 -0.77 -13.37
CA LEU A 39 23.14 -1.53 -12.20
C LEU A 39 22.90 -3.00 -12.56
N PRO A 40 23.26 -3.95 -11.71
CA PRO A 40 22.95 -5.35 -11.95
C PRO A 40 21.43 -5.51 -12.00
N ALA A 41 20.90 -6.00 -13.12
CA ALA A 41 19.51 -6.41 -13.19
C ALA A 41 19.39 -7.78 -12.52
N VAL A 42 18.58 -7.85 -11.48
CA VAL A 42 18.18 -9.14 -10.92
C VAL A 42 17.27 -9.80 -11.96
N ARG A 43 17.67 -10.91 -12.53
CA ARG A 43 16.77 -11.72 -13.33
C ARG A 43 15.65 -12.19 -12.40
N SER A 44 14.45 -11.68 -12.59
CA SER A 44 13.28 -12.35 -12.04
C SER A 44 13.15 -13.69 -12.78
N THR A 45 13.09 -14.75 -12.05
CA THR A 45 12.80 -16.06 -12.63
C THR A 45 11.31 -16.15 -12.89
N ASP A 46 10.89 -17.00 -13.83
CA ASP A 46 9.45 -17.26 -14.05
C ASP A 46 8.73 -17.67 -12.75
N GLN A 47 9.48 -18.25 -11.79
CA GLN A 47 9.01 -18.56 -10.46
C GLN A 47 8.67 -17.32 -9.61
N ASP A 48 9.32 -16.18 -9.83
CA ASP A 48 9.03 -14.95 -9.09
C ASP A 48 7.75 -14.28 -9.64
N TYR A 49 7.53 -14.34 -10.95
CA TYR A 49 6.26 -13.95 -11.55
C TYR A 49 5.11 -14.89 -11.16
N ALA A 50 5.37 -16.21 -11.13
CA ALA A 50 4.39 -17.18 -10.65
C ALA A 50 4.00 -16.92 -9.20
N LYS A 51 4.92 -16.48 -8.32
CA LYS A 51 4.58 -16.09 -6.94
C LYS A 51 3.70 -14.85 -6.85
N PHE A 52 3.85 -13.89 -7.75
CA PHE A 52 2.96 -12.72 -7.82
C PHE A 52 1.54 -13.11 -8.28
N ASN A 53 1.42 -13.95 -9.30
CA ASN A 53 0.12 -14.48 -9.73
C ASN A 53 -0.51 -15.42 -8.68
N LEU A 54 0.29 -16.20 -7.97
CA LEU A 54 -0.13 -17.01 -6.83
C LEU A 54 -0.74 -16.17 -5.68
N CYS A 55 -0.42 -14.90 -5.55
CA CYS A 55 -1.02 -14.07 -4.51
C CYS A 55 -2.54 -13.96 -4.69
N GLU A 56 -3.05 -13.81 -5.90
CA GLU A 56 -4.50 -13.77 -6.14
C GLU A 56 -5.16 -15.15 -5.93
N GLU A 57 -4.53 -16.23 -6.35
CA GLU A 57 -5.02 -17.61 -6.12
C GLU A 57 -5.00 -17.98 -4.63
N ILE A 58 -3.95 -17.62 -3.89
CA ILE A 58 -3.82 -17.89 -2.45
C ILE A 58 -4.78 -17.04 -1.62
N MET A 59 -5.09 -15.83 -2.06
CA MET A 59 -6.01 -14.93 -1.34
C MET A 59 -7.45 -15.40 -1.38
N GLY A 60 -7.82 -16.20 -2.37
CA GLY A 60 -9.17 -16.71 -2.53
C GLY A 60 -10.13 -15.69 -3.14
N SER A 61 -11.43 -15.95 -2.98
CA SER A 61 -12.45 -15.14 -3.62
C SER A 61 -12.51 -13.72 -3.06
N LYS A 62 -12.69 -12.74 -3.94
CA LYS A 62 -13.02 -11.37 -3.59
C LYS A 62 -14.42 -11.30 -2.99
N VAL A 63 -14.53 -10.86 -1.75
CA VAL A 63 -15.79 -10.89 -0.99
C VAL A 63 -16.38 -9.52 -0.69
N ALA A 64 -15.58 -8.46 -0.75
CA ALA A 64 -16.05 -7.10 -0.68
C ALA A 64 -15.27 -6.21 -1.64
N HIS A 65 -15.94 -5.18 -2.14
CA HIS A 65 -15.37 -4.18 -3.04
C HIS A 65 -16.05 -2.84 -2.82
N GLY A 66 -15.27 -1.76 -2.93
CA GLY A 66 -15.74 -0.40 -2.82
C GLY A 66 -14.59 0.58 -2.88
N SER A 67 -14.83 1.80 -2.45
CA SER A 67 -13.82 2.85 -2.40
C SER A 67 -13.89 3.61 -1.09
N PHE A 68 -12.76 3.93 -0.53
CA PHE A 68 -12.63 4.94 0.52
C PHE A 68 -12.39 6.31 -0.10
N ASP A 69 -12.88 7.36 0.54
CA ASP A 69 -12.51 8.72 0.19
C ASP A 69 -11.09 9.07 0.68
N SER A 70 -10.65 10.30 0.44
CA SER A 70 -9.34 10.81 0.88
C SER A 70 -9.16 10.79 2.40
N GLY A 71 -10.24 10.74 3.17
CA GLY A 71 -10.22 10.67 4.63
C GLY A 71 -9.55 9.40 5.18
N LEU A 72 -9.41 8.33 4.38
CA LEU A 72 -8.66 7.15 4.81
C LEU A 72 -7.20 7.49 5.16
N GLY A 73 -6.55 8.29 4.33
CA GLY A 73 -5.16 8.71 4.57
C GLY A 73 -5.01 9.53 5.86
N GLU A 74 -5.94 10.43 6.11
CA GLU A 74 -5.96 11.28 7.31
C GLU A 74 -6.20 10.44 8.58
N ALA A 75 -7.17 9.53 8.54
CA ALA A 75 -7.48 8.63 9.65
C ALA A 75 -6.30 7.71 10.00
N VAL A 76 -5.66 7.12 8.99
CA VAL A 76 -4.47 6.27 9.18
C VAL A 76 -3.30 7.07 9.75
N LYS A 77 -3.11 8.31 9.29
CA LYS A 77 -2.09 9.21 9.82
C LYS A 77 -2.36 9.54 11.30
N ALA A 78 -3.57 9.94 11.64
CA ALA A 78 -3.96 10.29 13.03
C ALA A 78 -3.68 9.12 13.99
N ILE A 79 -4.08 7.89 13.62
CA ILE A 79 -3.81 6.70 14.42
C ILE A 79 -2.30 6.44 14.49
N THR A 80 -1.56 6.59 13.39
CA THR A 80 -0.11 6.39 13.38
C THR A 80 0.62 7.37 14.28
N ASP A 81 0.21 8.63 14.28
CA ASP A 81 0.80 9.68 15.11
C ASP A 81 0.55 9.38 16.61
N LEU A 82 -0.66 8.90 16.96
CA LEU A 82 -0.97 8.43 18.30
C LEU A 82 -0.07 7.25 18.71
N VAL A 83 0.06 6.23 17.85
CA VAL A 83 0.94 5.07 18.10
C VAL A 83 2.40 5.50 18.29
N ASN A 84 2.89 6.43 17.47
CA ASN A 84 4.27 6.91 17.55
C ASN A 84 4.54 7.78 18.78
N SER A 85 3.52 8.45 19.33
CA SER A 85 3.63 9.20 20.59
C SER A 85 3.86 8.29 21.78
N HIS A 86 3.46 7.02 21.68
CA HIS A 86 3.53 6.04 22.76
C HIS A 86 4.88 5.30 22.76
N LYS A 87 5.77 5.59 23.72
CA LYS A 87 7.12 4.98 23.79
C LYS A 87 7.13 3.45 23.77
N LYS A 88 6.16 2.81 24.44
CA LYS A 88 6.03 1.34 24.53
C LYS A 88 5.65 0.68 23.20
N LEU A 89 4.99 1.42 22.29
CA LEU A 89 4.53 0.90 21.01
C LEU A 89 5.55 1.12 19.87
N ARG A 90 6.61 1.88 20.15
CA ARG A 90 7.68 2.11 19.15
C ARG A 90 8.38 0.81 18.80
N GLY A 91 8.44 0.50 17.51
CA GLY A 91 9.12 -0.70 17.01
C GLY A 91 8.30 -1.99 17.01
N THR A 92 7.09 -2.02 17.59
CA THR A 92 6.20 -3.17 17.55
C THR A 92 5.17 -3.05 16.43
N GLY A 93 4.71 -4.17 15.88
CA GLY A 93 3.53 -4.20 15.00
C GLY A 93 2.30 -3.76 15.79
N VAL A 94 1.54 -2.82 15.25
CA VAL A 94 0.33 -2.30 15.90
C VAL A 94 -0.84 -2.49 14.98
N SER A 95 -1.79 -3.30 15.42
CA SER A 95 -2.99 -3.60 14.65
C SER A 95 -4.08 -2.55 14.87
N ILE A 96 -4.79 -2.24 13.79
CA ILE A 96 -6.05 -1.50 13.80
C ILE A 96 -7.17 -2.37 13.27
N ASP A 97 -8.36 -2.19 13.81
CA ASP A 97 -9.58 -2.83 13.33
C ASP A 97 -10.23 -1.99 12.23
N PHE A 98 -10.56 -2.62 11.12
CA PHE A 98 -11.50 -2.11 10.12
C PHE A 98 -12.87 -2.71 10.40
N ILE A 99 -13.85 -1.88 10.71
CA ILE A 99 -15.20 -2.31 11.10
C ILE A 99 -16.22 -1.65 10.19
N GLY A 100 -16.75 -2.42 9.23
CA GLY A 100 -17.86 -2.02 8.38
C GLY A 100 -19.19 -2.54 8.92
N LYS A 101 -20.17 -1.67 9.06
CA LYS A 101 -21.52 -1.99 9.57
C LYS A 101 -22.61 -1.47 8.63
N GLY A 102 -22.62 -1.92 7.37
CA GLY A 102 -23.65 -1.51 6.42
C GLY A 102 -23.15 -0.59 5.29
N LYS A 103 -23.88 0.46 4.96
CA LYS A 103 -23.54 1.35 3.85
C LYS A 103 -22.94 2.67 4.34
N GLY A 104 -21.98 3.17 3.58
CA GLY A 104 -21.50 4.55 3.65
C GLY A 104 -20.33 4.82 4.59
N ASN A 105 -20.03 3.96 5.57
CA ASN A 105 -18.93 4.23 6.49
C ASN A 105 -18.24 2.96 6.98
N VAL A 106 -16.94 3.10 7.24
CA VAL A 106 -16.11 2.13 7.94
C VAL A 106 -15.45 2.82 9.12
N LEU A 107 -15.42 2.16 10.27
CA LEU A 107 -14.70 2.63 11.43
C LEU A 107 -13.31 2.01 11.46
N LEU A 108 -12.29 2.84 11.59
CA LEU A 108 -10.92 2.43 11.91
C LEU A 108 -10.76 2.57 13.42
N HIS A 109 -10.62 1.46 14.09
CA HIS A 109 -10.52 1.45 15.56
C HIS A 109 -9.15 0.96 16.00
N PHE A 110 -8.47 1.80 16.75
CA PHE A 110 -7.25 1.50 17.48
C PHE A 110 -7.55 1.42 18.96
N ASN A 111 -7.07 0.38 19.62
CA ASN A 111 -7.18 0.22 21.07
C ASN A 111 -5.92 -0.43 21.63
N THR A 112 -5.43 0.13 22.72
CA THR A 112 -4.33 -0.40 23.53
C THR A 112 -4.62 -0.08 25.00
N ASP A 113 -3.86 -0.68 25.91
CA ASP A 113 -4.01 -0.45 27.36
C ASP A 113 -3.95 1.05 27.71
N GLY A 114 -5.12 1.63 27.96
CA GLY A 114 -5.28 3.02 28.38
C GLY A 114 -5.46 4.06 27.28
N GLN A 115 -5.47 3.67 25.99
CA GLN A 115 -5.73 4.58 24.87
C GLN A 115 -6.56 3.94 23.78
N SER A 116 -7.52 4.68 23.26
CA SER A 116 -8.27 4.27 22.07
C SER A 116 -8.54 5.47 21.17
N LEU A 117 -8.59 5.21 19.87
CA LEU A 117 -9.00 6.17 18.86
C LEU A 117 -9.90 5.47 17.86
N THR A 118 -10.97 6.12 17.49
CA THR A 118 -11.87 5.62 16.43
C THR A 118 -12.08 6.72 15.42
N GLU A 119 -11.66 6.47 14.20
CA GLU A 119 -11.87 7.33 13.05
C GLU A 119 -12.97 6.76 12.17
N LYS A 120 -13.82 7.64 11.64
CA LYS A 120 -14.89 7.29 10.71
C LYS A 120 -14.52 7.74 9.32
N VAL A 121 -14.48 6.78 8.39
CA VAL A 121 -14.10 7.02 7.00
C VAL A 121 -15.28 6.68 6.09
N THR A 122 -15.53 7.51 5.09
CA THR A 122 -16.56 7.26 4.09
C THR A 122 -16.16 6.08 3.20
N PHE A 123 -17.12 5.20 2.94
CA PHE A 123 -16.91 4.01 2.10
C PHE A 123 -18.03 3.88 1.07
N GLY A 124 -17.65 3.94 -0.20
CA GLY A 124 -18.54 3.75 -1.35
C GLY A 124 -18.72 2.29 -1.69
N GLY A 125 -19.45 1.54 -0.88
CA GLY A 125 -19.69 0.13 -1.09
C GLY A 125 -20.49 -0.52 0.04
N LYS A 126 -20.69 -1.83 -0.07
CA LYS A 126 -21.29 -2.62 1.01
C LYS A 126 -20.19 -2.98 2.01
N SER A 127 -20.29 -2.49 3.23
CA SER A 127 -19.31 -2.67 4.28
C SER A 127 -19.85 -3.56 5.40
N GLU A 128 -19.91 -4.87 5.16
CA GLU A 128 -20.22 -5.86 6.21
C GLU A 128 -18.99 -6.73 6.43
N PHE A 129 -17.96 -6.14 7.04
CA PHE A 129 -16.72 -6.85 7.32
C PHE A 129 -16.07 -6.35 8.61
N LYS A 130 -15.26 -7.22 9.21
CA LYS A 130 -14.37 -6.86 10.32
C LYS A 130 -13.05 -7.60 10.15
N PHE A 131 -11.95 -6.86 10.08
CA PHE A 131 -10.60 -7.41 10.02
C PHE A 131 -9.60 -6.49 10.70
N LYS A 132 -8.39 -7.00 10.96
CA LYS A 132 -7.26 -6.24 11.49
C LYS A 132 -6.15 -6.13 10.46
N THR A 133 -5.38 -5.06 10.54
CA THR A 133 -4.14 -4.90 9.78
C THR A 133 -3.13 -4.06 10.55
N ASP A 134 -1.86 -4.15 10.17
CA ASP A 134 -0.80 -3.32 10.75
C ASP A 134 -0.90 -1.88 10.26
N VAL A 135 -1.05 -0.93 11.18
CA VAL A 135 -1.24 0.50 10.86
C VAL A 135 0.01 1.12 10.23
N ARG A 136 1.20 0.65 10.58
CA ARG A 136 2.45 1.23 10.06
C ARG A 136 2.68 0.83 8.60
N VAL A 137 2.38 -0.43 8.28
CA VAL A 137 2.44 -0.90 6.89
C VAL A 137 1.42 -0.14 6.05
N LEU A 138 0.20 0.02 6.55
CA LEU A 138 -0.83 0.80 5.86
C LEU A 138 -0.42 2.27 5.68
N ASN A 139 0.12 2.91 6.73
CA ASN A 139 0.61 4.29 6.64
C ASN A 139 1.78 4.45 5.65
N LEU A 140 2.67 3.47 5.56
CA LEU A 140 3.74 3.46 4.56
C LEU A 140 3.16 3.41 3.14
N CYS A 141 2.15 2.57 2.91
CA CYS A 141 1.45 2.54 1.63
C CYS A 141 0.81 3.90 1.30
N MET A 142 0.10 4.51 2.25
CA MET A 142 -0.52 5.83 2.07
C MET A 142 0.52 6.91 1.73
N LYS A 143 1.66 6.94 2.41
CA LYS A 143 2.75 7.88 2.13
C LYS A 143 3.36 7.68 0.75
N ASN A 144 3.57 6.43 0.33
CA ASN A 144 4.10 6.14 -0.99
C ASN A 144 3.13 6.61 -2.09
N VAL A 145 1.85 6.36 -1.91
CA VAL A 145 0.81 6.83 -2.84
C VAL A 145 0.79 8.35 -2.91
N SER A 146 0.77 9.03 -1.75
CA SER A 146 0.78 10.51 -1.71
C SER A 146 2.02 11.12 -2.36
N ALA A 147 3.16 10.42 -2.31
CA ALA A 147 4.39 10.87 -2.97
C ALA A 147 4.34 10.71 -4.51
N LEU A 148 3.61 9.70 -5.00
CA LEU A 148 3.50 9.41 -6.44
C LEU A 148 2.37 10.21 -7.11
N VAL A 149 1.27 10.41 -6.39
CA VAL A 149 0.05 11.07 -6.90
C VAL A 149 -0.02 12.47 -6.29
N LYS A 150 0.90 13.34 -6.66
CA LYS A 150 0.88 14.75 -6.24
C LYS A 150 -0.49 15.35 -6.52
N ASP A 151 -1.29 15.60 -5.49
CA ASP A 151 -2.49 16.44 -5.48
C ASP A 151 -3.85 15.89 -5.94
N ASN A 152 -3.99 14.64 -6.41
CA ASN A 152 -5.28 14.16 -6.94
C ASN A 152 -5.70 12.75 -6.47
N ILE A 153 -5.51 12.40 -5.21
CA ILE A 153 -6.10 11.16 -4.69
C ILE A 153 -7.60 11.42 -4.47
N VAL A 154 -8.40 11.04 -5.45
CA VAL A 154 -9.86 11.16 -5.40
C VAL A 154 -10.47 10.07 -4.51
N GLY A 155 -9.73 8.98 -4.28
CA GLY A 155 -10.17 7.87 -3.45
C GLY A 155 -9.21 6.69 -3.49
N HIS A 156 -9.50 5.69 -2.65
CA HIS A 156 -8.73 4.47 -2.54
C HIS A 156 -9.65 3.30 -2.90
N GLU A 157 -9.48 2.71 -4.08
CA GLU A 157 -10.23 1.51 -4.43
C GLU A 157 -9.82 0.35 -3.53
N PHE A 158 -10.80 -0.36 -3.02
CA PHE A 158 -10.62 -1.39 -2.01
C PHE A 158 -11.24 -2.72 -2.45
N SER A 159 -10.50 -3.79 -2.25
CA SER A 159 -10.99 -5.16 -2.41
C SER A 159 -10.55 -6.03 -1.24
N LEU A 160 -11.47 -6.83 -0.70
CA LEU A 160 -11.22 -7.73 0.43
C LEU A 160 -11.33 -9.18 -0.02
N TYR A 161 -10.40 -10.01 0.41
CA TYR A 161 -10.25 -11.40 -0.04
C TYR A 161 -10.30 -12.38 1.12
N GLY A 162 -10.85 -13.56 0.85
CA GLY A 162 -10.98 -14.65 1.81
C GLY A 162 -12.41 -14.86 2.29
N PRO A 163 -12.70 -15.98 2.98
CA PRO A 163 -14.05 -16.25 3.45
C PRO A 163 -14.47 -15.27 4.56
N PRO A 164 -15.77 -14.95 4.65
CA PRO A 164 -16.29 -14.07 5.71
C PRO A 164 -15.82 -14.48 7.10
N GLY A 165 -15.31 -13.52 7.87
CA GLY A 165 -14.75 -13.74 9.22
C GLY A 165 -13.33 -14.33 9.26
N LYS A 166 -12.76 -14.72 8.11
CA LYS A 166 -11.37 -15.23 7.98
C LYS A 166 -10.68 -14.59 6.80
N TYR A 167 -10.78 -13.28 6.72
CA TYR A 167 -10.15 -12.52 5.63
C TYR A 167 -8.64 -12.69 5.66
N LYS A 168 -8.05 -12.91 4.49
CA LYS A 168 -6.61 -13.15 4.34
C LYS A 168 -5.85 -11.89 4.00
N ALA A 169 -6.37 -11.10 3.09
CA ALA A 169 -5.75 -9.89 2.62
C ALA A 169 -6.79 -8.88 2.13
N PHE A 170 -6.38 -7.65 2.01
CA PHE A 170 -7.09 -6.63 1.25
C PHE A 170 -6.15 -5.97 0.26
N ARG A 171 -6.72 -5.41 -0.80
CA ARG A 171 -5.99 -4.68 -1.84
C ARG A 171 -6.48 -3.25 -1.88
N LEU A 172 -5.55 -2.32 -2.00
CA LEU A 172 -5.79 -0.92 -2.33
C LEU A 172 -5.24 -0.64 -3.71
N ASP A 173 -6.08 -0.15 -4.60
CA ASP A 173 -5.73 0.17 -5.98
C ASP A 173 -5.76 1.67 -6.22
N TYR A 174 -4.81 2.12 -7.00
CA TYR A 174 -4.65 3.50 -7.42
C TYR A 174 -4.37 3.55 -8.90
N SER A 175 -5.13 4.33 -9.62
CA SER A 175 -4.95 4.54 -11.05
C SER A 175 -4.73 6.01 -11.33
N ALA A 176 -3.70 6.33 -12.07
CA ALA A 176 -3.45 7.62 -12.69
C ALA A 176 -3.34 7.44 -14.20
N THR A 177 -3.17 8.51 -14.95
CA THR A 177 -3.10 8.46 -16.41
C THR A 177 -1.99 7.53 -16.91
N ASP A 178 -0.86 7.51 -16.20
CA ASP A 178 0.37 6.86 -16.66
C ASP A 178 0.76 5.63 -15.83
N PHE A 179 0.03 5.30 -14.77
CA PHE A 179 0.34 4.13 -13.94
C PHE A 179 -0.87 3.56 -13.20
N HIS A 180 -0.78 2.28 -12.91
CA HIS A 180 -1.65 1.57 -11.97
C HIS A 180 -0.80 0.96 -10.86
N LEU A 181 -1.22 1.15 -9.60
CA LEU A 181 -0.51 0.67 -8.43
C LEU A 181 -1.46 -0.10 -7.52
N SER A 182 -1.10 -1.32 -7.19
CA SER A 182 -1.85 -2.17 -6.25
C SER A 182 -1.00 -2.52 -5.04
N TYR A 183 -1.54 -2.28 -3.85
CA TYR A 183 -0.97 -2.73 -2.59
C TYR A 183 -1.80 -3.87 -2.02
N TYR A 184 -1.16 -5.01 -1.80
CA TYR A 184 -1.74 -6.14 -1.10
C TYR A 184 -1.26 -6.13 0.36
N LEU A 185 -2.21 -6.04 1.29
CA LEU A 185 -1.94 -6.01 2.71
C LEU A 185 -2.59 -7.19 3.40
N MET A 186 -1.84 -7.84 4.29
CA MET A 186 -2.36 -8.99 5.01
C MET A 186 -3.35 -8.57 6.09
N CYS A 187 -4.41 -9.35 6.23
CA CYS A 187 -5.32 -9.27 7.36
C CYS A 187 -4.80 -10.15 8.49
N SER A 188 -4.83 -9.64 9.71
CA SER A 188 -4.66 -10.45 10.91
C SER A 188 -6.00 -11.02 11.33
N SER A 189 -6.00 -12.22 11.91
CA SER A 189 -7.22 -12.81 12.50
C SER A 189 -7.74 -11.88 13.61
N VAL A 190 -9.05 -11.75 13.65
CA VAL A 190 -9.75 -11.04 14.76
C VAL A 190 -9.85 -11.95 15.97
#